data_f5afea5f191c44149e54a91b57c36588
#
_entry.id   f5afea5f191c44149e54a91b57c36588
#
_cell.length_a   1.000
_cell.length_b   1.000
_cell.length_c   1.000
_cell.angle_alpha   90.00
_cell.angle_beta   90.00
_cell.angle_gamma   90.00
#
_symmetry.space_group_name_H-M   'P 1'
#
loop_
_entity.id
_entity.type
_entity.pdbx_description
1 polymer ?
#
loop_
_entity_poly.entity_id
_entity_poly.type
_entity_poly.pdbx_seq_one_letter_code
_entity_poly.pdbx_strand_id
1 'polypeptide(L)'
;MKMSVARSHRVVATLAALGLAASGLLTATATAAPAPPDLSVKGVPTVVARMTSHRIHLSVGHDMRAGRVMFKVVSGDGHSHELQLLRLHRGYTIREAQADFGKAFRGNVPAINRLDDNITFLGGAPAKQDKPGWFSVKLPANRFMVVDQNGPAATFLRVHGTAPKRPAVPHDSRITALSYGFDPSEKTMPASGWTLVGNHSDQPHFIVMNRVKDNTTRKMVRHFFKSGAHGNPPWALHSSTSTGVISPYRTETFHYDLPAGKYLLMCFWPDDETGMPHAFMGMWHFVTLS
;
A
#
# COMPACT_ATOMS: atom_id res chain seq x y z
N MET A 1 -7.30 -20.10 -44.47
CA MET A 1 -6.38 -19.12 -43.85
C MET A 1 -6.48 -19.32 -42.35
N LYS A 2 -5.54 -20.05 -41.75
CA LYS A 2 -5.58 -20.41 -40.32
C LYS A 2 -4.86 -19.34 -39.52
N MET A 3 -5.57 -18.59 -38.69
CA MET A 3 -4.99 -17.64 -37.74
C MET A 3 -4.61 -18.40 -36.46
N SER A 4 -3.32 -18.35 -36.17
CA SER A 4 -2.70 -18.91 -34.96
C SER A 4 -3.05 -18.00 -33.78
N VAL A 5 -3.66 -18.57 -32.73
CA VAL A 5 -3.91 -17.91 -31.46
C VAL A 5 -2.63 -17.96 -30.62
N ALA A 6 -2.02 -16.82 -30.42
CA ALA A 6 -0.85 -16.68 -29.53
C ALA A 6 -1.29 -16.83 -28.06
N ARG A 7 -0.66 -17.77 -27.37
CA ARG A 7 -0.83 -18.02 -25.94
C ARG A 7 -0.18 -16.86 -25.14
N SER A 8 -0.98 -16.16 -24.34
CA SER A 8 -0.49 -15.19 -23.38
C SER A 8 0.23 -15.90 -22.21
N HIS A 9 1.49 -15.59 -22.02
CA HIS A 9 2.32 -16.10 -20.93
C HIS A 9 2.00 -15.32 -19.65
N ARG A 10 1.71 -16.06 -18.59
CA ARG A 10 1.59 -15.58 -17.22
C ARG A 10 2.96 -15.06 -16.77
N VAL A 11 3.06 -13.77 -16.43
CA VAL A 11 4.22 -13.22 -15.72
C VAL A 11 3.92 -13.31 -14.22
N VAL A 12 4.38 -14.39 -13.61
CA VAL A 12 4.54 -14.48 -12.16
C VAL A 12 6.01 -14.12 -11.90
N ALA A 13 6.26 -12.98 -11.32
CA ALA A 13 7.60 -12.55 -10.95
C ALA A 13 8.03 -13.30 -9.67
N THR A 14 8.73 -14.42 -9.83
CA THR A 14 9.41 -15.12 -8.74
C THR A 14 10.86 -14.63 -8.69
N LEU A 15 11.21 -13.87 -7.66
CA LEU A 15 12.60 -13.52 -7.34
C LEU A 15 13.25 -14.70 -6.61
N ALA A 16 14.09 -15.46 -7.30
CA ALA A 16 14.96 -16.46 -6.72
C ALA A 16 16.27 -15.80 -6.23
N ALA A 17 16.56 -15.90 -4.96
CA ALA A 17 17.85 -15.57 -4.38
C ALA A 17 18.75 -16.81 -4.38
N LEU A 18 19.88 -16.78 -5.14
CA LEU A 18 20.96 -17.77 -5.00
C LEU A 18 21.90 -17.35 -3.87
N GLY A 19 21.94 -18.15 -2.83
CA GLY A 19 22.93 -18.05 -1.76
C GLY A 19 24.03 -19.09 -1.93
N LEU A 20 25.30 -18.67 -2.00
CA LEU A 20 26.47 -19.54 -1.85
C LEU A 20 26.81 -19.66 -0.36
N ALA A 21 26.90 -20.89 0.11
CA ALA A 21 27.36 -21.20 1.44
C ALA A 21 28.90 -21.19 1.51
N ALA A 22 29.47 -20.41 2.41
CA ALA A 22 30.83 -20.55 2.89
C ALA A 22 30.79 -20.77 4.42
N SER A 23 31.19 -21.96 4.85
CA SER A 23 31.21 -22.37 6.26
C SER A 23 32.44 -21.80 6.95
N GLY A 24 32.25 -20.78 7.77
CA GLY A 24 33.22 -20.33 8.74
C GLY A 24 32.55 -20.22 10.10
N LEU A 25 32.88 -21.12 11.05
CA LEU A 25 32.48 -21.05 12.45
C LEU A 25 33.18 -19.86 13.13
N LEU A 26 32.55 -18.69 13.06
CA LEU A 26 32.82 -17.59 13.97
C LEU A 26 31.59 -17.51 14.88
N THR A 27 31.76 -17.81 16.16
CA THR A 27 30.77 -17.53 17.20
C THR A 27 30.64 -16.02 17.37
N ALA A 28 29.90 -15.40 16.46
CA ALA A 28 29.46 -14.03 16.63
C ALA A 28 28.36 -14.05 17.70
N THR A 29 28.61 -13.42 18.84
CA THR A 29 27.54 -13.01 19.76
C THR A 29 26.57 -12.15 18.95
N ALA A 30 25.40 -12.72 18.59
CA ALA A 30 24.34 -11.99 17.91
C ALA A 30 23.82 -10.92 18.90
N THR A 31 24.33 -9.72 18.79
CA THR A 31 23.66 -8.55 19.37
C THR A 31 22.29 -8.49 18.76
N ALA A 32 21.27 -8.72 19.59
CA ALA A 32 19.88 -8.58 19.15
C ALA A 32 19.71 -7.20 18.50
N ALA A 33 19.19 -7.18 17.28
CA ALA A 33 18.85 -5.93 16.61
C ALA A 33 17.94 -5.10 17.54
N PRO A 34 18.14 -3.78 17.65
CA PRO A 34 17.29 -2.95 18.49
C PRO A 34 15.84 -3.11 18.05
N ALA A 35 14.94 -3.21 19.03
CA ALA A 35 13.51 -3.31 18.75
C ALA A 35 13.05 -2.11 17.90
N PRO A 36 12.20 -2.31 16.88
CA PRO A 36 11.71 -1.20 16.08
C PRO A 36 10.97 -0.18 16.96
N PRO A 37 11.11 1.13 16.67
CA PRO A 37 10.55 2.19 17.49
C PRO A 37 9.04 2.04 17.63
N ASP A 38 8.50 2.39 18.82
CA ASP A 38 7.07 2.52 19.03
C ASP A 38 6.63 3.91 18.55
N LEU A 39 5.83 3.92 17.48
CA LEU A 39 5.32 5.13 16.85
C LEU A 39 3.89 5.48 17.32
N SER A 40 3.43 4.89 18.42
CA SER A 40 2.09 5.15 18.97
C SER A 40 1.94 6.61 19.41
N VAL A 41 0.74 7.17 19.19
CA VAL A 41 0.40 8.55 19.59
C VAL A 41 -0.51 8.53 20.81
N LYS A 42 -0.11 9.21 21.88
CA LYS A 42 -0.89 9.28 23.13
C LYS A 42 -2.34 9.73 22.84
N GLY A 43 -3.29 8.96 23.32
CA GLY A 43 -4.73 9.23 23.14
C GLY A 43 -5.31 8.71 21.82
N VAL A 44 -4.51 8.08 20.96
CA VAL A 44 -4.99 7.35 19.77
C VAL A 44 -4.80 5.86 20.00
N PRO A 45 -5.86 5.04 20.00
CA PRO A 45 -5.73 3.59 20.19
C PRO A 45 -4.95 2.97 19.04
N THR A 46 -4.07 2.02 19.37
CA THR A 46 -3.29 1.26 18.39
C THR A 46 -3.82 -0.17 18.30
N VAL A 47 -4.15 -0.61 17.11
CA VAL A 47 -4.46 -2.00 16.76
C VAL A 47 -3.20 -2.62 16.20
N VAL A 48 -2.70 -3.68 16.85
CA VAL A 48 -1.63 -4.49 16.29
C VAL A 48 -2.26 -5.55 15.39
N ALA A 49 -1.96 -5.50 14.11
CA ALA A 49 -2.34 -6.50 13.12
C ALA A 49 -1.15 -7.44 12.87
N ARG A 50 -1.17 -8.63 13.49
CA ARG A 50 -0.18 -9.68 13.24
C ARG A 50 -0.65 -10.53 12.07
N MET A 51 0.10 -10.52 11.00
CA MET A 51 -0.23 -11.19 9.74
C MET A 51 0.65 -12.41 9.51
N THR A 52 0.02 -13.47 9.04
CA THR A 52 0.67 -14.67 8.50
C THR A 52 0.01 -15.00 7.18
N SER A 53 0.61 -15.87 6.39
CA SER A 53 0.10 -16.29 5.07
C SER A 53 -1.36 -16.78 5.07
N HIS A 54 -1.89 -17.17 6.25
CA HIS A 54 -3.25 -17.74 6.37
C HIS A 54 -4.15 -17.01 7.35
N ARG A 55 -3.63 -16.10 8.18
CA ARG A 55 -4.40 -15.48 9.26
C ARG A 55 -3.95 -14.06 9.56
N ILE A 56 -4.92 -13.23 9.90
CA ILE A 56 -4.69 -11.91 10.49
C ILE A 56 -5.29 -11.92 11.90
N HIS A 57 -4.43 -11.67 12.90
CA HIS A 57 -4.86 -11.50 14.29
C HIS A 57 -4.80 -10.00 14.63
N LEU A 58 -5.90 -9.47 15.14
CA LEU A 58 -6.00 -8.07 15.58
C LEU A 58 -6.00 -8.02 17.11
N SER A 59 -5.11 -7.24 17.69
CA SER A 59 -5.13 -6.92 19.13
C SER A 59 -6.16 -5.82 19.39
N VAL A 60 -7.41 -6.14 19.33
CA VAL A 60 -8.50 -5.22 19.64
C VAL A 60 -9.21 -5.68 20.92
N GLY A 61 -9.43 -4.76 21.87
CA GLY A 61 -10.42 -4.97 22.92
C GLY A 61 -11.83 -5.02 22.31
N HIS A 62 -12.78 -5.61 23.02
CA HIS A 62 -14.17 -5.71 22.59
C HIS A 62 -14.84 -4.35 22.33
N ASP A 63 -14.23 -3.24 22.76
CA ASP A 63 -14.76 -1.87 22.71
C ASP A 63 -14.00 -0.92 21.77
N MET A 64 -13.67 -1.35 20.57
CA MET A 64 -13.13 -0.43 19.58
C MET A 64 -14.18 0.62 19.22
N ARG A 65 -13.95 1.85 19.68
CA ARG A 65 -14.87 2.99 19.41
C ARG A 65 -14.47 3.72 18.14
N ALA A 66 -15.46 4.29 17.45
CA ALA A 66 -15.26 5.17 16.31
C ALA A 66 -14.24 6.27 16.61
N GLY A 67 -13.64 6.84 15.57
CA GLY A 67 -12.64 7.89 15.67
C GLY A 67 -11.31 7.52 15.02
N ARG A 68 -10.27 8.27 15.34
CA ARG A 68 -8.91 7.98 14.82
C ARG A 68 -8.35 6.73 15.50
N VAL A 69 -7.75 5.87 14.68
CA VAL A 69 -7.13 4.60 15.10
C VAL A 69 -5.79 4.49 14.39
N MET A 70 -4.79 4.03 15.09
CA MET A 70 -3.51 3.63 14.52
C MET A 70 -3.47 2.12 14.31
N PHE A 71 -2.79 1.69 13.28
CA PHE A 71 -2.47 0.29 13.01
C PHE A 71 -0.97 0.10 13.00
N LYS A 72 -0.51 -0.91 13.74
CA LYS A 72 0.83 -1.47 13.65
C LYS A 72 0.71 -2.82 12.96
N VAL A 73 1.19 -2.90 11.73
CA VAL A 73 1.18 -4.14 10.93
C VAL A 73 2.49 -4.87 11.15
N VAL A 74 2.43 -6.12 11.56
CA VAL A 74 3.63 -6.94 11.82
C VAL A 74 3.54 -8.27 11.11
N SER A 75 4.64 -8.71 10.50
CA SER A 75 4.77 -10.07 10.00
C SER A 75 4.87 -11.05 11.17
N GLY A 76 4.09 -12.11 11.14
CA GLY A 76 4.08 -13.18 12.13
C GLY A 76 4.77 -14.46 11.66
N ASP A 77 5.15 -14.54 10.38
CA ASP A 77 5.74 -15.72 9.74
C ASP A 77 7.00 -15.43 8.91
N GLY A 78 7.52 -14.21 8.99
CA GLY A 78 8.73 -13.80 8.29
C GLY A 78 8.52 -13.41 6.83
N HIS A 79 7.30 -13.55 6.29
CA HIS A 79 6.96 -13.12 4.93
C HIS A 79 6.59 -11.63 4.86
N SER A 80 6.61 -11.07 3.68
CA SER A 80 6.08 -9.72 3.44
C SER A 80 4.57 -9.78 3.30
N HIS A 81 3.89 -8.93 4.05
CA HIS A 81 2.43 -8.76 4.02
C HIS A 81 2.08 -7.32 3.66
N GLU A 82 0.88 -7.11 3.12
CA GLU A 82 0.37 -5.79 2.80
C GLU A 82 -1.08 -5.68 3.29
N LEU A 83 -1.26 -5.00 4.43
CA LEU A 83 -2.57 -4.82 5.01
C LEU A 83 -3.37 -3.79 4.23
N GLN A 84 -4.58 -4.17 3.83
CA GLN A 84 -5.60 -3.26 3.32
C GLN A 84 -6.81 -3.25 4.26
N LEU A 85 -7.22 -2.08 4.71
CA LEU A 85 -8.45 -1.86 5.43
C LEU A 85 -9.54 -1.39 4.47
N LEU A 86 -10.69 -2.04 4.47
CA LEU A 86 -11.78 -1.72 3.57
C LEU A 86 -13.16 -1.99 4.19
N ARG A 87 -14.20 -1.43 3.59
CA ARG A 87 -15.60 -1.71 3.90
C ARG A 87 -16.34 -2.09 2.62
N LEU A 88 -16.95 -3.27 2.62
CA LEU A 88 -17.90 -3.66 1.58
C LEU A 88 -19.24 -2.96 1.82
N HIS A 89 -19.86 -2.45 0.76
CA HIS A 89 -21.20 -1.90 0.81
C HIS A 89 -22.24 -3.02 0.92
N ARG A 90 -23.45 -2.65 1.36
CA ARG A 90 -24.53 -3.63 1.55
C ARG A 90 -24.88 -4.33 0.25
N GLY A 91 -24.92 -5.65 0.28
CA GLY A 91 -25.26 -6.49 -0.88
C GLY A 91 -24.05 -6.93 -1.70
N TYR A 92 -22.87 -6.32 -1.51
CA TYR A 92 -21.65 -6.75 -2.20
C TYR A 92 -20.84 -7.72 -1.33
N THR A 93 -20.55 -8.90 -1.86
CA THR A 93 -19.93 -10.00 -1.11
C THR A 93 -18.41 -10.06 -1.31
N ILE A 94 -17.70 -10.71 -0.39
CA ILE A 94 -16.26 -10.97 -0.50
C ILE A 94 -15.94 -11.72 -1.81
N ARG A 95 -16.77 -12.70 -2.18
CA ARG A 95 -16.58 -13.50 -3.39
C ARG A 95 -16.70 -12.64 -4.66
N GLU A 96 -17.66 -11.72 -4.71
CA GLU A 96 -17.80 -10.77 -5.82
C GLU A 96 -16.61 -9.82 -5.87
N ALA A 97 -16.19 -9.25 -4.73
CA ALA A 97 -15.03 -8.40 -4.65
C ALA A 97 -13.76 -9.10 -5.17
N GLN A 98 -13.49 -10.33 -4.73
CA GLN A 98 -12.34 -11.12 -5.18
C GLN A 98 -12.39 -11.40 -6.71
N ALA A 99 -13.58 -11.75 -7.23
CA ALA A 99 -13.77 -11.97 -8.65
C ALA A 99 -13.54 -10.70 -9.47
N ASP A 100 -14.04 -9.55 -8.97
CA ASP A 100 -13.90 -8.27 -9.65
C ASP A 100 -12.47 -7.72 -9.55
N PHE A 101 -11.75 -7.88 -8.43
CA PHE A 101 -10.32 -7.58 -8.35
C PHE A 101 -9.54 -8.32 -9.43
N GLY A 102 -9.75 -9.64 -9.54
CA GLY A 102 -9.08 -10.43 -10.56
C GLY A 102 -9.36 -9.99 -12.01
N LYS A 103 -10.50 -9.37 -12.28
CA LYS A 103 -10.87 -8.82 -13.60
C LYS A 103 -10.36 -7.39 -13.78
N ALA A 104 -10.52 -6.55 -12.75
CA ALA A 104 -10.14 -5.13 -12.76
C ALA A 104 -8.66 -4.94 -13.12
N PHE A 105 -7.76 -5.68 -12.45
CA PHE A 105 -6.33 -5.63 -12.76
C PHE A 105 -5.92 -6.29 -14.11
N ARG A 106 -6.90 -6.73 -14.89
CA ARG A 106 -6.76 -7.09 -16.31
C ARG A 106 -7.46 -6.11 -17.24
N GLY A 107 -7.84 -4.94 -16.72
CA GLY A 107 -8.45 -3.85 -17.48
C GLY A 107 -9.95 -4.02 -17.77
N ASN A 108 -10.68 -4.83 -16.99
CA ASN A 108 -12.13 -4.98 -17.16
C ASN A 108 -12.87 -3.82 -16.50
N VAL A 109 -13.23 -2.81 -17.27
CA VAL A 109 -13.91 -1.58 -16.82
C VAL A 109 -15.17 -1.85 -15.98
N PRO A 110 -16.11 -2.73 -16.39
CA PRO A 110 -17.27 -3.03 -15.54
C PRO A 110 -16.92 -3.61 -14.16
N ALA A 111 -15.82 -4.33 -14.04
CA ALA A 111 -15.37 -4.84 -12.74
C ALA A 111 -14.72 -3.75 -11.90
N ILE A 112 -13.97 -2.83 -12.52
CA ILE A 112 -13.40 -1.65 -11.87
C ILE A 112 -14.51 -0.81 -11.25
N ASN A 113 -15.53 -0.44 -12.05
CA ASN A 113 -16.66 0.36 -11.60
C ASN A 113 -17.42 -0.31 -10.44
N ARG A 114 -17.60 -1.64 -10.49
CA ARG A 114 -18.21 -2.35 -9.34
C ARG A 114 -17.37 -2.32 -8.08
N LEU A 115 -16.04 -2.38 -8.19
CA LEU A 115 -15.16 -2.21 -7.03
C LEU A 115 -15.27 -0.79 -6.45
N ASP A 116 -15.24 0.23 -7.31
CA ASP A 116 -15.27 1.64 -6.94
C ASP A 116 -16.62 2.00 -6.28
N ASP A 117 -17.72 1.49 -6.82
CA ASP A 117 -19.08 1.72 -6.30
C ASP A 117 -19.36 0.97 -4.99
N ASN A 118 -18.76 -0.22 -4.80
CA ASN A 118 -19.17 -1.13 -3.73
C ASN A 118 -18.12 -1.34 -2.63
N ILE A 119 -16.94 -0.74 -2.74
CA ILE A 119 -15.90 -0.81 -1.72
C ILE A 119 -15.48 0.59 -1.28
N THR A 120 -15.46 0.82 0.03
CA THR A 120 -14.74 1.96 0.58
C THR A 120 -13.37 1.48 1.05
N PHE A 121 -12.32 1.87 0.35
CA PHE A 121 -10.93 1.65 0.75
C PHE A 121 -10.50 2.73 1.74
N LEU A 122 -9.80 2.33 2.80
CA LEU A 122 -9.49 3.19 3.92
C LEU A 122 -7.99 3.35 4.17
N GLY A 123 -7.15 2.72 3.35
CA GLY A 123 -5.72 2.75 3.51
C GLY A 123 -5.15 1.46 4.06
N GLY A 124 -3.86 1.48 4.33
CA GLY A 124 -3.10 0.32 4.79
C GLY A 124 -1.61 0.54 4.76
N ALA A 125 -0.86 -0.49 5.13
CA ALA A 125 0.60 -0.43 5.11
C ALA A 125 1.21 -1.82 4.88
N PRO A 126 2.40 -1.90 4.24
CA PRO A 126 3.16 -3.13 4.15
C PRO A 126 3.89 -3.41 5.47
N ALA A 127 4.12 -4.68 5.76
CA ALA A 127 5.01 -5.14 6.81
C ALA A 127 5.99 -6.18 6.24
N LYS A 128 7.25 -6.07 6.64
CA LYS A 128 8.29 -7.06 6.35
C LYS A 128 8.73 -7.70 7.68
N GLN A 129 9.54 -8.76 7.61
CA GLN A 129 9.97 -9.52 8.78
C GLN A 129 10.41 -8.64 9.96
N ASP A 130 11.30 -7.68 9.73
CA ASP A 130 11.91 -6.84 10.77
C ASP A 130 11.45 -5.37 10.71
N LYS A 131 10.49 -5.05 9.82
CA LYS A 131 9.98 -3.70 9.62
C LYS A 131 8.46 -3.68 9.70
N PRO A 132 7.89 -3.31 10.86
CA PRO A 132 6.45 -3.12 10.98
C PRO A 132 5.99 -1.94 10.14
N GLY A 133 4.84 -2.10 9.49
CA GLY A 133 4.15 -0.99 8.85
C GLY A 133 3.29 -0.21 9.86
N TRP A 134 3.14 1.08 9.64
CA TRP A 134 2.29 1.91 10.47
C TRP A 134 1.42 2.84 9.63
N PHE A 135 0.15 2.91 9.97
CA PHE A 135 -0.75 3.90 9.40
C PHE A 135 -1.85 4.28 10.37
N SER A 136 -2.52 5.39 10.13
CA SER A 136 -3.64 5.87 10.93
C SER A 136 -4.76 6.37 10.03
N VAL A 137 -5.98 6.00 10.40
CA VAL A 137 -7.21 6.38 9.71
C VAL A 137 -8.29 6.79 10.69
N LYS A 138 -9.30 7.54 10.22
CA LYS A 138 -10.50 7.85 10.99
C LYS A 138 -11.60 6.87 10.59
N LEU A 139 -12.07 6.07 11.56
CA LEU A 139 -13.11 5.05 11.36
C LEU A 139 -14.44 5.50 11.94
N PRO A 140 -15.53 5.53 11.18
CA PRO A 140 -16.88 5.61 11.73
C PRO A 140 -17.28 4.29 12.39
N ALA A 141 -18.37 4.29 13.16
CA ALA A 141 -18.96 3.05 13.66
C ALA A 141 -19.42 2.19 12.48
N ASN A 142 -18.81 1.02 12.31
CA ASN A 142 -19.12 0.06 11.24
C ASN A 142 -18.37 -1.26 11.43
N ARG A 143 -18.60 -2.21 10.54
CA ARG A 143 -17.79 -3.42 10.34
C ARG A 143 -16.88 -3.22 9.16
N PHE A 144 -15.58 -3.39 9.37
CA PHE A 144 -14.54 -3.29 8.36
C PHE A 144 -13.92 -4.66 8.10
N MET A 145 -13.44 -4.85 6.91
CA MET A 145 -12.64 -6.01 6.54
C MET A 145 -11.17 -5.60 6.49
N VAL A 146 -10.31 -6.42 7.05
CA VAL A 146 -8.86 -6.30 7.01
C VAL A 146 -8.36 -7.48 6.19
N VAL A 147 -7.66 -7.21 5.11
CA VAL A 147 -7.17 -8.24 4.18
C VAL A 147 -5.66 -8.11 3.98
N ASP A 148 -5.03 -9.21 3.63
CA ASP A 148 -3.68 -9.24 3.09
C ASP A 148 -3.75 -9.17 1.57
N GLN A 149 -3.18 -8.14 0.96
CA GLN A 149 -3.13 -8.03 -0.51
C GLN A 149 -2.19 -9.06 -1.14
N ASN A 150 -1.23 -9.60 -0.37
CA ASN A 150 -0.28 -10.62 -0.82
C ASN A 150 -0.73 -12.05 -0.57
N GLY A 151 -1.90 -12.25 0.06
CA GLY A 151 -2.37 -13.58 0.43
C GLY A 151 -3.89 -13.69 0.65
N PRO A 152 -4.38 -14.87 0.97
CA PRO A 152 -5.82 -15.10 1.18
C PRO A 152 -6.30 -14.66 2.57
N ALA A 153 -5.42 -14.23 3.46
CA ALA A 153 -5.78 -13.93 4.84
C ALA A 153 -6.71 -12.73 4.94
N ALA A 154 -7.80 -12.89 5.67
CA ALA A 154 -8.77 -11.84 5.95
C ALA A 154 -9.37 -12.00 7.35
N THR A 155 -9.77 -10.87 7.94
CA THR A 155 -10.50 -10.83 9.21
C THR A 155 -11.42 -9.61 9.26
N PHE A 156 -12.18 -9.46 10.34
CA PHE A 156 -13.07 -8.32 10.52
C PHE A 156 -12.69 -7.49 11.75
N LEU A 157 -12.81 -6.18 11.60
CA LEU A 157 -12.76 -5.21 12.68
C LEU A 157 -14.14 -4.61 12.87
N ARG A 158 -14.70 -4.71 14.09
CA ARG A 158 -15.94 -4.04 14.43
C ARG A 158 -15.65 -2.79 15.26
N VAL A 159 -16.25 -1.67 14.84
CA VAL A 159 -16.10 -0.35 15.47
C VAL A 159 -17.49 0.13 15.90
N HIS A 160 -17.62 0.58 17.15
CA HIS A 160 -18.90 0.92 17.76
C HIS A 160 -18.98 2.38 18.21
N GLY A 161 -20.20 2.83 18.49
CA GLY A 161 -20.51 4.07 19.20
C GLY A 161 -20.03 5.35 18.50
N THR A 162 -20.03 6.42 19.25
CA THR A 162 -19.57 7.74 18.80
C THR A 162 -18.08 7.91 19.04
N ALA A 163 -17.44 8.69 18.18
CA ALA A 163 -16.03 9.01 18.29
C ALA A 163 -15.75 9.98 19.44
N PRO A 164 -14.97 9.63 20.47
CA PRO A 164 -14.38 10.65 21.31
C PRO A 164 -13.43 11.52 20.46
N LYS A 165 -13.26 12.78 20.87
CA LYS A 165 -12.27 13.66 20.23
C LYS A 165 -10.87 13.06 20.48
N ARG A 166 -10.20 12.64 19.43
CA ARG A 166 -8.82 12.10 19.49
C ARG A 166 -7.88 13.01 18.74
N PRO A 167 -6.61 13.12 19.16
CA PRO A 167 -5.64 13.95 18.47
C PRO A 167 -5.39 13.44 17.03
N ALA A 168 -4.96 14.33 16.17
CA ALA A 168 -4.40 13.94 14.88
C ALA A 168 -3.04 13.26 15.10
N VAL A 169 -2.67 12.34 14.23
CA VAL A 169 -1.28 11.87 14.17
C VAL A 169 -0.46 12.98 13.51
N PRO A 170 0.59 13.49 14.17
CA PRO A 170 1.50 14.45 13.56
C PRO A 170 2.06 13.89 12.24
N HIS A 171 2.32 14.77 11.29
CA HIS A 171 2.90 14.39 10.01
C HIS A 171 3.90 15.46 9.56
N ASP A 172 4.96 15.00 8.93
CA ASP A 172 6.10 15.81 8.50
C ASP A 172 5.94 16.30 7.05
N SER A 173 5.06 15.63 6.31
CA SER A 173 4.79 15.93 4.90
C SER A 173 3.37 15.56 4.51
N ARG A 174 2.97 15.98 3.30
CA ARG A 174 1.67 15.63 2.72
C ARG A 174 1.84 15.24 1.25
N ILE A 175 1.06 14.27 0.81
CA ILE A 175 0.92 13.92 -0.61
C ILE A 175 -0.57 13.89 -0.93
N THR A 176 -0.99 14.71 -1.88
CA THR A 176 -2.36 14.70 -2.40
C THR A 176 -2.38 13.93 -3.72
N ALA A 177 -3.20 12.89 -3.80
CA ALA A 177 -3.51 12.22 -5.05
C ALA A 177 -4.64 12.98 -5.75
N LEU A 178 -4.42 13.29 -7.03
CA LEU A 178 -5.35 13.93 -7.96
C LEU A 178 -5.74 12.91 -9.02
N SER A 179 -6.67 13.20 -9.91
CA SER A 179 -7.17 12.25 -10.92
C SER A 179 -6.05 11.52 -11.68
N TYR A 180 -5.02 12.22 -12.14
CA TYR A 180 -3.87 11.58 -12.82
C TYR A 180 -2.53 12.20 -12.39
N GLY A 181 -2.40 12.51 -11.10
CA GLY A 181 -1.17 13.10 -10.58
C GLY A 181 -1.03 13.04 -9.08
N PHE A 182 0.15 13.43 -8.60
CA PHE A 182 0.43 13.63 -7.19
C PHE A 182 0.92 15.06 -6.97
N ASP A 183 0.44 15.67 -5.90
CA ASP A 183 0.88 16.97 -5.40
C ASP A 183 1.47 16.78 -3.99
N PRO A 184 2.80 16.57 -3.87
CA PRO A 184 3.49 16.58 -2.59
C PRO A 184 3.63 18.01 -2.07
N SER A 185 3.42 18.20 -0.76
CA SER A 185 3.56 19.53 -0.12
C SER A 185 4.96 20.12 -0.26
N GLU A 186 5.97 19.22 -0.37
CA GLU A 186 7.39 19.58 -0.48
C GLU A 186 8.07 18.73 -1.55
N LYS A 187 9.01 19.33 -2.29
CA LYS A 187 9.86 18.59 -3.24
C LYS A 187 10.84 17.66 -2.54
N THR A 188 11.24 18.02 -1.32
CA THR A 188 12.11 17.23 -0.45
C THR A 188 11.33 16.89 0.80
N MET A 189 11.24 15.60 1.11
CA MET A 189 10.54 15.07 2.27
C MET A 189 11.54 14.34 3.18
N PRO A 190 11.28 14.20 4.49
CA PRO A 190 12.14 13.40 5.35
C PRO A 190 12.32 11.97 4.83
N ALA A 191 13.49 11.38 5.02
CA ALA A 191 13.76 9.98 4.65
C ALA A 191 12.97 8.99 5.53
N SER A 192 12.66 9.38 6.76
CA SER A 192 11.81 8.65 7.70
C SER A 192 10.84 9.62 8.35
N GLY A 193 9.56 9.25 8.45
CA GLY A 193 8.55 10.10 9.06
C GLY A 193 7.13 9.72 8.70
N TRP A 194 6.19 10.53 9.20
CA TRP A 194 4.78 10.43 8.89
C TRP A 194 4.40 11.33 7.72
N THR A 195 3.65 10.82 6.76
CA THR A 195 3.05 11.62 5.70
C THR A 195 1.53 11.48 5.72
N LEU A 196 0.85 12.60 5.55
CA LEU A 196 -0.60 12.62 5.34
C LEU A 196 -0.87 12.41 3.85
N VAL A 197 -1.49 11.29 3.51
CA VAL A 197 -1.93 10.98 2.15
C VAL A 197 -3.42 11.28 2.03
N GLY A 198 -3.78 12.12 1.08
CA GLY A 198 -5.17 12.45 0.76
C GLY A 198 -5.51 12.12 -0.68
N ASN A 199 -6.68 11.58 -0.90
CA ASN A 199 -7.24 11.40 -2.23
C ASN A 199 -8.27 12.51 -2.51
N HIS A 200 -7.95 13.40 -3.44
CA HIS A 200 -8.81 14.51 -3.86
C HIS A 200 -9.33 14.31 -5.30
N SER A 201 -9.57 13.07 -5.66
CA SER A 201 -10.14 12.68 -6.95
C SER A 201 -11.43 11.87 -6.76
N ASP A 202 -12.03 11.46 -7.83
CA ASP A 202 -13.24 10.62 -7.91
C ASP A 202 -12.95 9.12 -8.04
N GLN A 203 -11.67 8.72 -8.21
CA GLN A 203 -11.25 7.32 -8.30
C GLN A 203 -10.40 6.91 -7.10
N PRO A 204 -10.31 5.62 -6.74
CA PRO A 204 -9.39 5.13 -5.73
C PRO A 204 -7.92 5.28 -6.15
N HIS A 205 -7.05 5.57 -5.16
CA HIS A 205 -5.61 5.67 -5.39
C HIS A 205 -4.82 5.01 -4.26
N PHE A 206 -3.60 4.63 -4.59
CA PHE A 206 -2.54 4.28 -3.64
C PHE A 206 -1.21 4.81 -4.14
N ILE A 207 -0.23 4.89 -3.25
CA ILE A 207 1.09 5.39 -3.61
C ILE A 207 2.08 4.24 -3.52
N VAL A 208 2.79 3.97 -4.61
CA VAL A 208 4.03 3.20 -4.61
C VAL A 208 5.18 4.19 -4.65
N MET A 209 6.07 4.16 -3.66
CA MET A 209 7.29 4.96 -3.59
C MET A 209 8.47 4.09 -3.98
N ASN A 210 8.97 4.21 -5.19
CA ASN A 210 10.15 3.46 -5.67
C ASN A 210 11.39 4.34 -5.72
N ARG A 211 12.47 3.92 -5.05
CA ARG A 211 13.77 4.56 -5.21
C ARG A 211 14.27 4.41 -6.63
N VAL A 212 14.79 5.49 -7.19
CA VAL A 212 15.30 5.51 -8.56
C VAL A 212 16.72 6.08 -8.59
N LYS A 213 17.47 5.77 -9.65
CA LYS A 213 18.79 6.36 -9.88
C LYS A 213 18.67 7.90 -9.99
N ASP A 214 19.64 8.63 -9.49
CA ASP A 214 19.60 10.10 -9.44
C ASP A 214 19.47 10.74 -10.83
N ASN A 215 20.08 10.11 -11.85
CA ASN A 215 20.00 10.55 -13.23
C ASN A 215 18.69 10.17 -13.95
N THR A 216 17.70 9.57 -13.25
CA THR A 216 16.40 9.24 -13.83
C THR A 216 15.65 10.52 -14.20
N THR A 217 15.20 10.60 -15.44
CA THR A 217 14.50 11.77 -15.97
C THR A 217 13.03 11.49 -16.26
N ARG A 218 12.21 12.55 -16.34
CA ARG A 218 10.80 12.46 -16.79
C ARG A 218 10.69 11.80 -18.18
N LYS A 219 11.66 12.04 -19.08
CA LYS A 219 11.68 11.45 -20.41
C LYS A 219 11.85 9.93 -20.35
N MET A 220 12.73 9.43 -19.47
CA MET A 220 12.96 7.99 -19.27
C MET A 220 11.71 7.29 -18.73
N VAL A 221 11.07 7.86 -17.70
CA VAL A 221 9.84 7.30 -17.11
C VAL A 221 8.70 7.29 -18.12
N ARG A 222 8.49 8.40 -18.82
CA ARG A 222 7.47 8.49 -19.88
C ARG A 222 7.71 7.50 -21.01
N HIS A 223 8.96 7.33 -21.43
CA HIS A 223 9.33 6.36 -22.47
C HIS A 223 9.01 4.93 -22.03
N PHE A 224 9.38 4.57 -20.80
CA PHE A 224 9.12 3.24 -20.25
C PHE A 224 7.62 2.90 -20.24
N PHE A 225 6.76 3.79 -19.72
CA PHE A 225 5.32 3.55 -19.73
C PHE A 225 4.72 3.54 -21.14
N LYS A 226 5.17 4.42 -22.04
CA LYS A 226 4.71 4.44 -23.45
C LYS A 226 5.15 3.21 -24.25
N SER A 227 6.23 2.56 -23.88
CA SER A 227 6.69 1.31 -24.54
C SER A 227 6.02 0.06 -23.95
N GLY A 228 5.00 0.20 -23.09
CA GLY A 228 4.26 -0.92 -22.49
C GLY A 228 4.86 -1.41 -21.16
N ALA A 229 5.84 -0.73 -20.58
CA ALA A 229 6.44 -1.05 -19.29
C ALA A 229 6.90 -2.53 -19.16
N HIS A 230 7.54 -3.04 -20.20
CA HIS A 230 8.04 -4.42 -20.21
C HIS A 230 9.28 -4.59 -19.35
N GLY A 231 9.25 -5.59 -18.46
CA GLY A 231 10.36 -5.93 -17.56
C GLY A 231 10.56 -4.91 -16.43
N ASN A 232 11.72 -5.02 -15.76
CA ASN A 232 12.09 -4.09 -14.71
C ASN A 232 12.57 -2.75 -15.29
N PRO A 233 12.11 -1.61 -14.77
CA PRO A 233 12.61 -0.32 -15.22
C PRO A 233 14.14 -0.21 -14.99
N PRO A 234 14.94 0.20 -15.99
CA PRO A 234 16.41 0.22 -15.86
C PRO A 234 16.93 1.25 -14.84
N TRP A 235 16.06 2.12 -14.40
CA TRP A 235 16.34 3.16 -13.41
C TRP A 235 15.85 2.81 -12.01
N ALA A 236 15.09 1.72 -11.79
CA ALA A 236 14.59 1.33 -10.48
C ALA A 236 15.70 0.77 -9.58
N LEU A 237 15.61 1.09 -8.28
CA LEU A 237 16.45 0.54 -7.22
C LEU A 237 15.57 -0.27 -6.26
N HIS A 238 16.20 -1.12 -5.42
CA HIS A 238 15.47 -2.11 -4.62
C HIS A 238 14.78 -1.58 -3.35
N SER A 239 14.77 -0.25 -3.11
CA SER A 239 14.06 0.32 -1.95
C SER A 239 12.71 0.84 -2.38
N SER A 240 11.65 0.28 -1.80
CA SER A 240 10.27 0.68 -2.06
C SER A 240 9.37 0.48 -0.85
N THR A 241 8.29 1.25 -0.81
CA THR A 241 7.15 1.06 0.08
C THR A 241 5.87 1.45 -0.65
N SER A 242 4.72 1.11 -0.07
CA SER A 242 3.41 1.44 -0.61
C SER A 242 2.46 1.88 0.50
N THR A 243 1.45 2.66 0.17
CA THR A 243 0.27 2.85 1.01
C THR A 243 -0.77 1.80 0.65
N GLY A 244 -1.78 1.60 1.49
CA GLY A 244 -3.01 0.95 1.03
C GLY A 244 -3.78 1.83 0.05
N VAL A 245 -4.78 1.24 -0.59
CA VAL A 245 -5.72 1.97 -1.45
C VAL A 245 -6.61 2.85 -0.57
N ILE A 246 -6.85 4.09 -0.99
CA ILE A 246 -7.80 5.02 -0.38
C ILE A 246 -8.85 5.47 -1.40
N SER A 247 -10.11 5.34 -1.03
CA SER A 247 -11.25 5.80 -1.85
C SER A 247 -11.28 7.32 -1.99
N PRO A 248 -12.06 7.86 -2.94
CA PRO A 248 -12.29 9.28 -3.11
C PRO A 248 -12.54 10.04 -1.79
N TYR A 249 -11.91 11.20 -1.65
CA TYR A 249 -12.05 12.12 -0.50
C TYR A 249 -11.73 11.50 0.86
N ARG A 250 -10.87 10.46 0.89
CA ARG A 250 -10.34 9.83 2.09
C ARG A 250 -8.89 10.22 2.34
N THR A 251 -8.49 10.05 3.59
CA THR A 251 -7.12 10.31 4.03
C THR A 251 -6.63 9.18 4.93
N GLU A 252 -5.34 8.90 4.82
CA GLU A 252 -4.58 8.13 5.82
C GLU A 252 -3.33 8.91 6.22
N THR A 253 -2.82 8.67 7.42
CA THR A 253 -1.48 9.10 7.80
C THR A 253 -0.61 7.84 7.80
N PHE A 254 0.41 7.82 6.97
CA PHE A 254 1.26 6.66 6.70
C PHE A 254 2.69 6.96 7.14
N HIS A 255 3.33 6.00 7.81
CA HIS A 255 4.74 6.11 8.20
C HIS A 255 5.61 5.32 7.24
N TYR A 256 6.70 5.91 6.80
CA TYR A 256 7.75 5.25 6.04
C TYR A 256 9.13 5.52 6.64
N ASP A 257 10.05 4.57 6.38
CA ASP A 257 11.47 4.66 6.73
C ASP A 257 12.26 4.08 5.55
N LEU A 258 12.82 4.97 4.74
CA LEU A 258 13.44 4.68 3.46
C LEU A 258 14.81 5.36 3.37
N PRO A 259 15.80 4.78 2.66
CA PRO A 259 17.07 5.45 2.41
C PRO A 259 16.88 6.81 1.72
N ALA A 260 17.71 7.79 2.07
CA ALA A 260 17.75 9.06 1.35
C ALA A 260 18.03 8.87 -0.15
N GLY A 261 17.47 9.73 -0.99
CA GLY A 261 17.66 9.69 -2.43
C GLY A 261 16.43 10.11 -3.23
N LYS A 262 16.47 9.89 -4.51
CA LYS A 262 15.40 10.22 -5.45
C LYS A 262 14.38 9.08 -5.53
N TYR A 263 13.10 9.44 -5.47
CA TYR A 263 11.99 8.50 -5.54
C TYR A 263 11.00 8.88 -6.63
N LEU A 264 10.32 7.87 -7.16
CA LEU A 264 9.20 8.00 -8.07
C LEU A 264 7.94 7.52 -7.33
N LEU A 265 6.98 8.41 -7.14
CA LEU A 265 5.62 8.10 -6.70
C LEU A 265 4.83 7.61 -7.90
N MET A 266 4.04 6.55 -7.77
CA MET A 266 3.22 5.97 -8.84
C MET A 266 1.91 5.43 -8.28
N CYS A 267 0.83 5.48 -9.08
CA CYS A 267 -0.41 4.76 -8.83
C CYS A 267 -0.69 3.76 -9.94
N PHE A 268 -0.97 2.51 -9.59
CA PHE A 268 -1.32 1.46 -10.55
C PHE A 268 -2.80 1.03 -10.44
N TRP A 269 -3.64 1.82 -9.75
CA TRP A 269 -5.07 1.57 -9.79
C TRP A 269 -5.55 1.65 -11.24
N PRO A 270 -6.39 0.71 -11.71
CA PRO A 270 -6.90 0.75 -13.07
C PRO A 270 -7.98 1.82 -13.19
N ASP A 271 -7.91 2.60 -14.24
CA ASP A 271 -8.84 3.67 -14.58
C ASP A 271 -10.24 3.13 -14.90
N ASP A 272 -11.27 3.77 -14.41
CA ASP A 272 -12.67 3.34 -14.50
C ASP A 272 -13.32 3.52 -15.88
N GLU A 273 -12.69 4.27 -16.79
CA GLU A 273 -13.14 4.44 -18.17
C GLU A 273 -12.36 3.56 -19.16
N THR A 274 -11.04 3.44 -18.97
CA THR A 274 -10.15 2.79 -19.95
C THR A 274 -9.60 1.45 -19.49
N GLY A 275 -9.63 1.17 -18.17
CA GLY A 275 -9.01 -0.01 -17.58
C GLY A 275 -7.47 0.05 -17.51
N MET A 276 -6.88 1.17 -17.93
CA MET A 276 -5.43 1.37 -17.95
C MET A 276 -4.94 1.76 -16.56
N PRO A 277 -3.82 1.21 -16.04
CA PRO A 277 -3.27 1.67 -14.77
C PRO A 277 -2.87 3.15 -14.82
N HIS A 278 -3.21 3.92 -13.78
CA HIS A 278 -2.99 5.37 -13.72
C HIS A 278 -1.54 5.80 -14.02
N ALA A 279 -0.53 4.99 -13.63
CA ALA A 279 0.87 5.30 -13.95
C ALA A 279 1.14 5.39 -15.45
N PHE A 280 0.43 4.61 -16.28
CA PHE A 280 0.54 4.66 -17.75
C PHE A 280 -0.12 5.92 -18.32
N MET A 281 -1.11 6.46 -17.63
CA MET A 281 -1.80 7.71 -17.96
C MET A 281 -1.03 8.96 -17.47
N GLY A 282 0.07 8.75 -16.74
CA GLY A 282 0.93 9.84 -16.28
C GLY A 282 0.87 10.12 -14.79
N MET A 283 0.13 9.32 -14.01
CA MET A 283 0.06 9.47 -12.56
C MET A 283 1.34 9.00 -11.88
N TRP A 284 2.35 9.83 -11.98
CA TRP A 284 3.63 9.66 -11.30
C TRP A 284 4.31 11.01 -11.02
N HIS A 285 5.11 11.06 -9.97
CA HIS A 285 5.82 12.28 -9.54
C HIS A 285 7.17 11.95 -8.90
N PHE A 286 8.18 12.81 -9.11
CA PHE A 286 9.47 12.68 -8.43
C PHE A 286 9.46 13.46 -7.12
N VAL A 287 9.97 12.82 -6.07
CA VAL A 287 10.31 13.46 -4.79
C VAL A 287 11.74 13.09 -4.39
N THR A 288 12.36 13.91 -3.56
CA THR A 288 13.64 13.60 -2.92
C THR A 288 13.38 13.30 -1.44
N LEU A 289 13.97 12.24 -0.93
CA LEU A 289 14.01 11.95 0.50
C LEU A 289 15.39 12.30 1.06
N SER A 290 15.45 13.02 2.19
CA SER A 290 16.71 13.47 2.83
C SER A 290 16.66 13.35 4.36
#